data_8afedf95f816ca4adee1fee3d51951b9
#
_entry.id   8afedf95f816ca4adee1fee3d51951b9
#
_cell.length_a   1.000
_cell.length_b   1.000
_cell.length_c   1.000
_cell.angle_alpha   90.00
_cell.angle_beta   90.00
_cell.angle_gamma   90.00
#
_symmetry.space_group_name_H-M   'P 1'
#
loop_
_entity.id
_entity.type
_entity.pdbx_description
1 polymer ?
#
loop_
_entity_poly.entity_id
_entity_poly.type
_entity_poly.pdbx_seq_one_letter_code
_entity_poly.pdbx_strand_id
1 'polypeptide(L)'
;MKSVTLDLTGCSSLSDMHDRIRAAFGFPEWYGGNWSGFWDLLWSACDADRVIIKGESTVPQEYGEALSKLHKILERKAAFQQENHLPPFSFEIG
;
A
#
# COMPACT_ATOMS: atom_id res chain seq x y z
N MET A 1 0.37 -16.93 -7.22
CA MET A 1 0.59 -15.46 -7.21
C MET A 1 -0.66 -14.78 -6.67
N LYS A 2 -0.51 -13.89 -5.72
CA LYS A 2 -1.63 -13.17 -5.11
C LYS A 2 -1.50 -11.68 -5.38
N SER A 3 -2.55 -11.08 -5.93
CA SER A 3 -2.61 -9.66 -6.23
C SER A 3 -3.56 -8.94 -5.28
N VAL A 4 -3.22 -7.71 -4.93
CA VAL A 4 -4.06 -6.81 -4.14
C VAL A 4 -4.34 -5.58 -4.98
N THR A 5 -5.62 -5.20 -5.08
CA THR A 5 -5.99 -3.96 -5.75
C THR A 5 -6.38 -2.93 -4.70
N LEU A 6 -5.63 -1.83 -4.66
CA LEU A 6 -5.93 -0.69 -3.80
C LEU A 6 -6.59 0.38 -4.65
N ASP A 7 -7.88 0.59 -4.46
CA ASP A 7 -8.63 1.59 -5.21
C ASP A 7 -8.76 2.87 -4.39
N LEU A 8 -8.13 3.94 -4.86
CA LEU A 8 -8.15 5.25 -4.23
C LEU A 8 -9.10 6.23 -4.91
N THR A 9 -9.93 5.75 -5.85
CA THR A 9 -10.88 6.60 -6.55
C THR A 9 -11.84 7.24 -5.56
N GLY A 10 -11.92 8.57 -5.59
CA GLY A 10 -12.80 9.31 -4.68
C GLY A 10 -12.31 9.40 -3.24
N CYS A 11 -11.06 9.03 -2.97
CA CYS A 11 -10.49 9.15 -1.63
C CYS A 11 -10.49 10.61 -1.20
N SER A 12 -11.11 10.90 -0.05
CA SER A 12 -11.37 12.28 0.38
C SER A 12 -10.57 12.73 1.61
N SER A 13 -9.85 11.81 2.26
CA SER A 13 -9.08 12.14 3.45
C SER A 13 -7.97 11.12 3.68
N LEU A 14 -7.03 11.47 4.54
CA LEU A 14 -5.95 10.55 4.92
C LEU A 14 -6.51 9.34 5.69
N SER A 15 -7.50 9.57 6.54
CA SER A 15 -8.19 8.49 7.26
C SER A 15 -8.87 7.53 6.29
N ASP A 16 -9.53 8.06 5.26
CA ASP A 16 -10.17 7.26 4.23
C ASP A 16 -9.13 6.43 3.46
N MET A 17 -7.98 7.04 3.16
CA MET A 17 -6.88 6.34 2.49
C MET A 17 -6.43 5.12 3.29
N HIS A 18 -6.21 5.27 4.59
CA HIS A 18 -5.80 4.16 5.44
C HIS A 18 -6.90 3.12 5.61
N ASP A 19 -8.17 3.52 5.62
CA ASP A 19 -9.29 2.57 5.64
C ASP A 19 -9.30 1.71 4.38
N ARG A 20 -9.04 2.31 3.23
CA ARG A 20 -8.96 1.59 1.96
C ARG A 20 -7.77 0.64 1.92
N ILE A 21 -6.63 1.06 2.49
CA ILE A 21 -5.46 0.20 2.62
C ILE A 21 -5.80 -1.01 3.48
N ARG A 22 -6.42 -0.79 4.63
CA ARG A 22 -6.81 -1.87 5.52
C ARG A 22 -7.71 -2.87 4.82
N ALA A 23 -8.71 -2.39 4.12
CA ALA A 23 -9.67 -3.25 3.40
C ALA A 23 -9.00 -4.01 2.27
N ALA A 24 -8.17 -3.34 1.47
CA ALA A 24 -7.52 -3.95 0.30
C ALA A 24 -6.52 -5.04 0.70
N PHE A 25 -5.73 -4.80 1.75
CA PHE A 25 -4.71 -5.73 2.19
C PHE A 25 -5.23 -6.77 3.19
N GLY A 26 -6.47 -6.62 3.68
CA GLY A 26 -7.02 -7.53 4.68
C GLY A 26 -6.36 -7.38 6.05
N PHE A 27 -5.92 -6.17 6.38
CA PHE A 27 -5.28 -5.91 7.68
C PHE A 27 -6.30 -6.00 8.82
N PRO A 28 -5.83 -6.36 10.02
CA PRO A 28 -6.72 -6.47 11.18
C PRO A 28 -7.28 -5.12 11.62
N GLU A 29 -8.35 -5.15 12.40
CA GLU A 29 -9.02 -3.94 12.86
C GLU A 29 -8.12 -3.04 13.72
N TRP A 30 -7.12 -3.61 14.36
CA TRP A 30 -6.19 -2.85 15.19
C TRP A 30 -5.16 -2.06 14.37
N TYR A 31 -5.18 -2.16 13.04
CA TYR A 31 -4.35 -1.30 12.20
C TYR A 31 -4.67 0.16 12.51
N GLY A 32 -3.67 0.88 13.01
CA GLY A 32 -3.85 2.24 13.55
C GLY A 32 -3.89 3.37 12.53
N GLY A 33 -3.88 3.06 11.23
CA GLY A 33 -3.94 4.09 10.21
C GLY A 33 -2.70 4.96 10.12
N ASN A 34 -1.53 4.38 10.36
CA ASN A 34 -0.25 5.09 10.25
C ASN A 34 0.73 4.30 9.41
N TRP A 35 1.76 5.00 8.89
CA TRP A 35 2.71 4.40 7.97
C TRP A 35 3.62 3.36 8.62
N SER A 36 3.95 3.52 9.90
CA SER A 36 4.71 2.51 10.64
C SER A 36 3.94 1.21 10.76
N GLY A 37 2.65 1.30 11.10
CA GLY A 37 1.77 0.13 11.15
C GLY A 37 1.61 -0.53 9.79
N PHE A 38 1.50 0.27 8.73
CA PHE A 38 1.43 -0.25 7.37
C PHE A 38 2.70 -1.04 7.03
N TRP A 39 3.86 -0.49 7.31
CA TRP A 39 5.14 -1.16 7.07
C TRP A 39 5.21 -2.50 7.79
N ASP A 40 4.88 -2.51 9.10
CA ASP A 40 4.92 -3.72 9.89
C ASP A 40 3.96 -4.80 9.36
N LEU A 41 2.73 -4.42 9.03
CA LEU A 41 1.73 -5.36 8.54
C LEU A 41 2.02 -5.82 7.11
N LEU A 42 2.67 -5.00 6.32
CA LEU A 42 3.10 -5.37 4.97
C LEU A 42 4.06 -6.57 5.02
N TRP A 43 4.88 -6.65 6.07
CA TRP A 43 5.82 -7.75 6.26
C TRP A 43 5.22 -8.94 6.99
N SER A 44 4.35 -8.69 7.97
CA SER A 44 3.86 -9.76 8.86
C SER A 44 2.50 -10.34 8.45
N ALA A 45 1.67 -9.58 7.77
CA ALA A 45 0.30 -9.98 7.45
C ALA A 45 -0.05 -9.97 5.96
N CYS A 46 0.82 -9.42 5.11
CA CYS A 46 0.56 -9.36 3.68
C CYS A 46 1.33 -10.46 2.94
N ASP A 47 0.60 -11.30 2.23
CA ASP A 47 1.17 -12.36 1.41
C ASP A 47 1.07 -12.07 -0.09
N ALA A 48 0.71 -10.85 -0.45
CA ALA A 48 0.57 -10.45 -1.85
C ALA A 48 1.95 -10.31 -2.51
N ASP A 49 2.01 -10.71 -3.79
CA ASP A 49 3.21 -10.56 -4.62
C ASP A 49 3.14 -9.30 -5.46
N ARG A 50 1.93 -8.76 -5.66
CA ARG A 50 1.70 -7.64 -6.55
C ARG A 50 0.60 -6.74 -6.01
N VAL A 51 0.84 -5.44 -6.07
CA VAL A 51 -0.15 -4.43 -5.68
C VAL A 51 -0.48 -3.57 -6.89
N ILE A 52 -1.77 -3.37 -7.12
CA ILE A 52 -2.26 -2.50 -8.19
C ILE A 52 -2.96 -1.32 -7.53
N ILE A 53 -2.46 -0.10 -7.77
CA ILE A 53 -3.05 1.11 -7.23
C ILE A 53 -3.89 1.78 -8.31
N LYS A 54 -5.18 1.92 -8.07
CA LYS A 54 -6.11 2.55 -9.01
C LYS A 54 -6.63 3.86 -8.44
N GLY A 55 -7.01 4.78 -9.34
CA GLY A 55 -7.66 6.03 -8.97
C GLY A 55 -6.78 7.03 -8.24
N GLU A 56 -5.47 6.84 -8.26
CA GLU A 56 -4.54 7.73 -7.58
C GLU A 56 -4.63 9.16 -8.11
N SER A 57 -4.89 9.33 -9.40
CA SER A 57 -5.02 10.65 -10.01
C SER A 57 -6.22 11.45 -9.49
N THR A 58 -7.18 10.79 -8.85
CA THR A 58 -8.36 11.45 -8.26
C THR A 58 -8.12 11.91 -6.83
N VAL A 59 -7.01 11.51 -6.23
CA VAL A 59 -6.67 11.92 -4.85
C VAL A 59 -6.33 13.41 -4.82
N PRO A 60 -6.90 14.19 -3.89
CA PRO A 60 -6.58 15.62 -3.79
C PRO A 60 -5.09 15.88 -3.67
N GLN A 61 -4.62 16.93 -4.29
CA GLN A 61 -3.20 17.29 -4.32
C GLN A 61 -2.61 17.48 -2.92
N GLU A 62 -3.41 17.90 -1.96
CA GLU A 62 -2.97 18.05 -0.56
C GLU A 62 -2.50 16.74 0.07
N TYR A 63 -2.88 15.60 -0.49
CA TYR A 63 -2.45 14.27 -0.02
C TYR A 63 -1.32 13.67 -0.85
N GLY A 64 -0.68 14.47 -1.69
CA GLY A 64 0.44 14.00 -2.51
C GLY A 64 1.61 13.45 -1.70
N GLU A 65 1.87 14.04 -0.52
CA GLU A 65 2.92 13.54 0.36
C GLU A 65 2.59 12.14 0.89
N ALA A 66 1.32 11.90 1.21
CA ALA A 66 0.88 10.58 1.65
C ALA A 66 1.07 9.54 0.54
N LEU A 67 0.72 9.87 -0.70
CA LEU A 67 0.97 9.00 -1.83
C LEU A 67 2.46 8.70 -2.00
N SER A 68 3.30 9.70 -1.82
CA SER A 68 4.74 9.53 -1.89
C SER A 68 5.25 8.53 -0.83
N LYS A 69 4.72 8.62 0.39
CA LYS A 69 5.07 7.69 1.45
C LYS A 69 4.62 6.26 1.13
N LEU A 70 3.42 6.12 0.58
CA LEU A 70 2.90 4.82 0.14
C LEU A 70 3.84 4.20 -0.90
N HIS A 71 4.21 4.96 -1.92
CA HIS A 71 5.11 4.49 -2.98
C HIS A 71 6.47 4.07 -2.43
N LYS A 72 7.04 4.88 -1.54
CA LYS A 72 8.36 4.59 -0.97
C LYS A 72 8.36 3.30 -0.16
N ILE A 73 7.30 3.05 0.60
CA ILE A 73 7.19 1.82 1.38
C ILE A 73 7.12 0.60 0.47
N LEU A 74 6.31 0.68 -0.59
CA LEU A 74 6.19 -0.42 -1.56
C LEU A 74 7.50 -0.64 -2.30
N GLU A 75 8.21 0.43 -2.68
CA GLU A 75 9.51 0.35 -3.34
C GLU A 75 10.55 -0.31 -2.44
N ARG A 76 10.55 0.02 -1.15
CA ARG A 76 11.50 -0.56 -0.19
C ARG A 76 11.26 -2.05 -0.03
N LYS A 77 10.00 -2.48 0.00
CA LYS A 77 9.70 -3.91 0.06
C LYS A 77 10.19 -4.62 -1.20
N ALA A 78 9.92 -4.06 -2.37
CA ALA A 78 10.36 -4.63 -3.64
C ALA A 78 11.88 -4.78 -3.70
N ALA A 79 12.61 -3.74 -3.29
CA ALA A 79 14.06 -3.75 -3.27
C ALA A 79 14.61 -4.79 -2.28
N PHE A 80 14.03 -4.88 -1.09
CA PHE A 80 14.46 -5.85 -0.08
C PHE A 80 14.28 -7.28 -0.56
N GLN A 81 13.13 -7.58 -1.19
CA GLN A 81 12.86 -8.91 -1.73
C GLN A 81 13.89 -9.27 -2.80
N GLN A 82 14.20 -8.34 -3.69
CA GLN A 82 15.18 -8.55 -4.73
C GLN A 82 16.58 -8.76 -4.17
N GLU A 83 17.02 -7.93 -3.24
CA GLU A 83 18.36 -8.00 -2.66
C GLU A 83 18.61 -9.29 -1.88
N ASN A 84 17.57 -9.85 -1.29
CA ASN A 84 17.68 -11.05 -0.47
C ASN A 84 17.23 -12.31 -1.20
N HIS A 85 17.08 -12.24 -2.52
CA HIS A 85 16.67 -13.39 -3.37
C HIS A 85 15.36 -14.03 -2.91
N LEU A 86 14.47 -13.23 -2.34
CA LEU A 86 13.13 -13.66 -1.95
C LEU A 86 12.19 -13.60 -3.15
N PRO A 87 10.98 -14.21 -3.07
CA PRO A 87 10.01 -14.12 -4.15
C PRO A 87 9.76 -12.66 -4.54
N PRO A 88 9.66 -12.35 -5.84
CA PRO A 88 9.55 -10.97 -6.29
C PRO A 88 8.25 -10.31 -5.80
N PHE A 89 8.36 -9.04 -5.44
CA PHE A 89 7.24 -8.18 -5.10
C PHE A 89 7.25 -6.98 -6.04
N SER A 90 6.10 -6.62 -6.57
CA SER A 90 6.00 -5.47 -7.46
C SER A 90 4.71 -4.69 -7.19
N PHE A 91 4.69 -3.42 -7.62
CA PHE A 91 3.46 -2.64 -7.61
C PHE A 91 3.39 -1.81 -8.89
N GLU A 92 2.17 -1.48 -9.27
CA GLU A 92 1.95 -0.62 -10.44
C GLU A 92 0.86 0.39 -10.16
N ILE A 93 0.93 1.51 -10.84
CA ILE A 93 -0.02 2.61 -10.73
C ILE A 93 -0.85 2.60 -12.01
N GLY A 94 -2.15 2.38 -11.85
CA GLY A 94 -3.07 2.31 -12.99
C GLY A 94 -4.03 3.47 -13.04
#